data_1785281f149080fbbafd06a0eecedd0a
#
_entry.id   1785281f149080fbbafd06a0eecedd0a
#
_cell.length_a   1.000
_cell.length_b   1.000
_cell.length_c   1.000
_cell.angle_alpha   90.00
_cell.angle_beta   90.00
_cell.angle_gamma   90.00
#
_symmetry.space_group_name_H-M   'P 1'
#
loop_
_entity.id
_entity.type
_entity.pdbx_description
1 polymer ?
#
loop_
_entity_poly.entity_id
_entity_poly.type
_entity_poly.pdbx_seq_one_letter_code
_entity_poly.pdbx_strand_id
1 'polypeptide(L)'
;MPNTRPLSPHLGIYRWRVNMLQSTLHRLTGLFLCLGTLLVTWGLIAAASSGAAWHLFAAFCGSWIGLVLLFLWTWSLLFHLCNGLQHLLRDMGVNFGPANRDRTHDPVYWSAGWAIVAISVVLTVLVWVLLLLQVGGGAA
;
A
#
# COMPACT_ATOMS: atom_id res chain seq x y z
N MET A 1 -4.46 -16.21 47.28
CA MET A 1 -4.32 -14.86 46.71
C MET A 1 -4.84 -14.91 45.30
N PRO A 2 -5.74 -14.02 44.87
CA PRO A 2 -6.19 -14.00 43.48
C PRO A 2 -5.00 -13.72 42.58
N ASN A 3 -4.92 -14.45 41.46
CA ASN A 3 -3.82 -14.31 40.49
C ASN A 3 -3.95 -12.96 39.78
N THR A 4 -3.19 -11.96 40.23
CA THR A 4 -3.22 -10.58 39.71
C THR A 4 -2.34 -10.38 38.48
N ARG A 5 -2.09 -11.45 37.69
CA ARG A 5 -1.36 -11.27 36.42
C ARG A 5 -2.13 -10.34 35.51
N PRO A 6 -1.50 -9.31 34.94
CA PRO A 6 -2.17 -8.44 33.99
C PRO A 6 -2.66 -9.27 32.80
N LEU A 7 -3.92 -9.11 32.44
CA LEU A 7 -4.50 -9.74 31.26
C LEU A 7 -3.84 -9.13 30.00
N SER A 8 -3.52 -10.00 29.05
CA SER A 8 -3.08 -9.56 27.74
C SER A 8 -4.19 -8.71 27.09
N PRO A 9 -3.87 -7.58 26.44
CA PRO A 9 -4.90 -6.77 25.79
C PRO A 9 -5.60 -7.57 24.68
N HIS A 10 -6.92 -7.67 24.77
CA HIS A 10 -7.76 -8.27 23.73
C HIS A 10 -8.16 -7.25 22.69
N LEU A 11 -8.49 -7.70 21.46
CA LEU A 11 -8.91 -6.84 20.35
C LEU A 11 -10.08 -5.89 20.68
N GLY A 12 -10.91 -6.23 21.66
CA GLY A 12 -12.02 -5.40 22.14
C GLY A 12 -11.62 -4.30 23.13
N ILE A 13 -10.40 -4.30 23.66
CA ILE A 13 -9.97 -3.38 24.74
C ILE A 13 -9.36 -2.11 24.18
N TYR A 14 -8.70 -2.17 22.99
CA TYR A 14 -8.04 -1.02 22.39
C TYR A 14 -8.82 -0.47 21.18
N ARG A 15 -8.72 0.84 21.01
CA ARG A 15 -9.34 1.51 19.86
C ARG A 15 -8.34 1.56 18.70
N TRP A 16 -8.79 1.18 17.51
CA TRP A 16 -8.02 1.31 16.29
C TRP A 16 -7.70 2.79 16.02
N ARG A 17 -6.42 3.07 15.82
CA ARG A 17 -5.91 4.40 15.48
C ARG A 17 -5.18 4.32 14.14
N VAL A 18 -4.95 5.46 13.49
CA VAL A 18 -4.34 5.52 12.16
C VAL A 18 -2.97 4.83 12.08
N ASN A 19 -2.16 4.90 13.12
CA ASN A 19 -0.86 4.22 13.15
C ASN A 19 -0.99 2.69 13.15
N MET A 20 -2.00 2.15 13.82
CA MET A 20 -2.31 0.70 13.79
C MET A 20 -2.80 0.30 12.39
N LEU A 21 -3.69 1.10 11.80
CA LEU A 21 -4.16 0.90 10.43
C LEU A 21 -2.98 0.92 9.44
N GLN A 22 -2.11 1.94 9.51
CA GLN A 22 -0.93 2.02 8.66
C GLN A 22 -0.01 0.81 8.80
N SER A 23 0.27 0.37 10.04
CA SER A 23 1.12 -0.80 10.29
C SER A 23 0.51 -2.08 9.70
N THR A 24 -0.80 -2.27 9.85
CA THR A 24 -1.51 -3.42 9.30
C THR A 24 -1.54 -3.37 7.77
N LEU A 25 -1.91 -2.22 7.19
CA LEU A 25 -1.92 -2.03 5.74
C LEU A 25 -0.52 -2.20 5.13
N HIS A 26 0.53 -1.72 5.80
CA HIS A 26 1.90 -1.87 5.30
C HIS A 26 2.30 -3.35 5.17
N ARG A 27 1.96 -4.17 6.16
CA ARG A 27 2.22 -5.61 6.12
C ARG A 27 1.38 -6.31 5.05
N LEU A 28 0.08 -5.99 4.96
CA LEU A 28 -0.81 -6.58 3.97
C LEU A 28 -0.41 -6.19 2.54
N THR A 29 -0.10 -4.92 2.31
CA THR A 29 0.37 -4.47 1.00
C THR A 29 1.72 -5.09 0.63
N GLY A 30 2.64 -5.25 1.59
CA GLY A 30 3.90 -5.95 1.36
C GLY A 30 3.69 -7.41 0.93
N LEU A 31 2.81 -8.13 1.61
CA LEU A 31 2.43 -9.50 1.22
C LEU A 31 1.79 -9.53 -0.18
N PHE A 32 0.88 -8.61 -0.45
CA PHE A 32 0.22 -8.52 -1.76
C PHE A 32 1.20 -8.17 -2.89
N LEU A 33 2.19 -7.33 -2.62
CA LEU A 33 3.29 -7.03 -3.56
C LEU A 33 4.14 -8.28 -3.85
N CYS A 34 4.45 -9.08 -2.84
CA CYS A 34 5.14 -10.36 -3.04
C CYS A 34 4.34 -11.31 -3.94
N LEU A 35 3.04 -11.42 -3.76
CA LEU A 35 2.18 -12.18 -4.67
C LEU A 35 2.16 -11.61 -6.08
N GLY A 36 2.17 -10.27 -6.21
CA GLY A 36 2.22 -9.57 -7.49
C GLY A 36 3.51 -9.83 -8.28
N THR A 37 4.62 -10.21 -7.62
CA THR A 37 5.85 -10.61 -8.34
C THR A 37 5.64 -11.84 -9.21
N LEU A 38 4.70 -12.73 -8.86
CA LEU A 38 4.34 -13.88 -9.68
C LEU A 38 3.69 -13.44 -11.00
N LEU A 39 2.85 -12.41 -10.95
CA LEU A 39 2.24 -11.82 -12.15
C LEU A 39 3.32 -11.19 -13.06
N VAL A 40 4.25 -10.44 -12.48
CA VAL A 40 5.38 -9.86 -13.23
C VAL A 40 6.24 -10.95 -13.85
N THR A 41 6.56 -12.00 -13.09
CA THR A 41 7.33 -13.14 -13.58
C THR A 41 6.62 -13.83 -14.74
N TRP A 42 5.31 -14.06 -14.63
CA TRP A 42 4.52 -14.60 -15.73
C TRP A 42 4.58 -13.70 -16.97
N GLY A 43 4.43 -12.39 -16.81
CA GLY A 43 4.54 -11.44 -17.92
C GLY A 43 5.90 -11.50 -18.62
N LEU A 44 7.00 -11.56 -17.86
CA LEU A 44 8.35 -11.67 -18.40
C LEU A 44 8.54 -12.99 -19.16
N ILE A 45 8.09 -14.11 -18.60
CA ILE A 45 8.14 -15.41 -19.26
C ILE A 45 7.31 -15.40 -20.54
N ALA A 46 6.08 -14.85 -20.50
CA ALA A 46 5.21 -14.75 -21.65
C ALA A 46 5.83 -13.91 -22.79
N ALA A 47 6.45 -12.77 -22.44
CA ALA A 47 7.12 -11.91 -23.40
C ALA A 47 8.37 -12.59 -24.02
N ALA A 48 9.08 -13.41 -23.25
CA ALA A 48 10.26 -14.13 -23.72
C ALA A 48 9.94 -15.43 -24.50
N SER A 49 8.73 -15.98 -24.36
CA SER A 49 8.37 -17.29 -24.90
C SER A 49 7.80 -17.22 -26.33
N SER A 50 6.66 -16.58 -26.51
CA SER A 50 5.98 -16.48 -27.81
C SER A 50 4.91 -15.39 -27.83
N GLY A 51 4.55 -14.97 -29.06
CA GLY A 51 3.43 -14.02 -29.23
C GLY A 51 2.11 -14.54 -28.67
N ALA A 52 1.82 -15.85 -28.79
CA ALA A 52 0.62 -16.45 -28.25
C ALA A 52 0.58 -16.37 -26.70
N ALA A 53 1.71 -16.65 -26.03
CA ALA A 53 1.83 -16.52 -24.59
C ALA A 53 1.65 -15.06 -24.14
N TRP A 54 2.22 -14.11 -24.87
CA TRP A 54 2.04 -12.69 -24.62
C TRP A 54 0.59 -12.25 -24.76
N HIS A 55 -0.10 -12.69 -25.82
CA HIS A 55 -1.52 -12.39 -26.02
C HIS A 55 -2.40 -12.93 -24.89
N LEU A 56 -2.10 -14.13 -24.36
CA LEU A 56 -2.82 -14.68 -23.22
C LEU A 56 -2.61 -13.83 -21.96
N PHE A 57 -1.37 -13.44 -21.66
CA PHE A 57 -1.06 -12.56 -20.56
C PHE A 57 -1.73 -11.18 -20.69
N ALA A 58 -1.65 -10.57 -21.86
CA ALA A 58 -2.27 -9.27 -22.13
C ALA A 58 -3.80 -9.34 -22.03
N ALA A 59 -4.43 -10.40 -22.51
CA ALA A 59 -5.86 -10.64 -22.37
C ALA A 59 -6.29 -10.78 -20.91
N PHE A 60 -5.49 -11.47 -20.09
CA PHE A 60 -5.74 -11.55 -18.65
C PHE A 60 -5.65 -10.17 -18.01
N CYS A 61 -4.56 -9.42 -18.24
CA CYS A 61 -4.38 -8.08 -17.69
C CYS A 61 -5.47 -7.09 -18.15
N GLY A 62 -5.95 -7.22 -19.38
CA GLY A 62 -7.04 -6.40 -19.93
C GLY A 62 -8.44 -6.82 -19.50
N SER A 63 -8.58 -7.98 -18.87
CA SER A 63 -9.86 -8.41 -18.31
C SER A 63 -10.27 -7.55 -17.12
N TRP A 64 -11.56 -7.51 -16.77
CA TRP A 64 -12.02 -6.75 -15.61
C TRP A 64 -11.34 -7.21 -14.30
N ILE A 65 -11.09 -8.52 -14.15
CA ILE A 65 -10.37 -9.08 -12.99
C ILE A 65 -8.92 -8.59 -12.99
N GLY A 66 -8.24 -8.66 -14.14
CA GLY A 66 -6.88 -8.18 -14.30
C GLY A 66 -6.73 -6.70 -14.00
N LEU A 67 -7.65 -5.87 -14.51
CA LEU A 67 -7.66 -4.42 -14.25
C LEU A 67 -7.85 -4.10 -12.76
N VAL A 68 -8.78 -4.78 -12.08
CA VAL A 68 -8.98 -4.61 -10.63
C VAL A 68 -7.73 -5.03 -9.85
N LEU A 69 -7.13 -6.16 -10.18
CA LEU A 69 -5.90 -6.63 -9.54
C LEU A 69 -4.74 -5.65 -9.76
N LEU A 70 -4.56 -5.15 -10.98
CA LEU A 70 -3.54 -4.16 -11.32
C LEU A 70 -3.77 -2.83 -10.60
N PHE A 71 -5.02 -2.38 -10.48
CA PHE A 71 -5.37 -1.18 -9.72
C PHE A 71 -5.01 -1.33 -8.24
N LEU A 72 -5.42 -2.42 -7.60
CA LEU A 72 -5.10 -2.72 -6.21
C LEU A 72 -3.60 -2.90 -6.00
N TRP A 73 -2.89 -3.49 -6.95
CA TRP A 73 -1.45 -3.67 -6.88
C TRP A 73 -0.71 -2.34 -7.00
N THR A 74 -1.16 -1.45 -7.90
CA THR A 74 -0.62 -0.08 -8.03
C THR A 74 -0.81 0.70 -6.73
N TRP A 75 -2.01 0.65 -6.16
CA TRP A 75 -2.25 1.30 -4.86
C TRP A 75 -1.38 0.71 -3.76
N SER A 76 -1.26 -0.61 -3.69
CA SER A 76 -0.41 -1.28 -2.72
C SER A 76 1.04 -0.86 -2.84
N LEU A 77 1.57 -0.73 -4.06
CA LEU A 77 2.93 -0.26 -4.33
C LEU A 77 3.12 1.18 -3.83
N LEU A 78 2.23 2.08 -4.20
CA LEU A 78 2.32 3.49 -3.83
C LEU A 78 2.13 3.71 -2.33
N PHE A 79 1.16 3.02 -1.72
CA PHE A 79 0.98 3.08 -0.27
C PHE A 79 2.20 2.51 0.47
N HIS A 80 2.70 1.35 0.06
CA HIS A 80 3.86 0.71 0.69
C HIS A 80 5.11 1.59 0.59
N LEU A 81 5.33 2.20 -0.56
CA LEU A 81 6.42 3.17 -0.79
C LEU A 81 6.29 4.40 0.10
N CYS A 82 5.14 5.08 0.09
CA CYS A 82 4.93 6.30 0.88
C CYS A 82 5.03 6.02 2.38
N ASN A 83 4.42 4.94 2.84
CA ASN A 83 4.47 4.56 4.25
C ASN A 83 5.87 4.09 4.67
N GLY A 84 6.56 3.34 3.82
CA GLY A 84 7.95 2.93 4.04
C GLY A 84 8.89 4.13 4.13
N LEU A 85 8.76 5.11 3.24
CA LEU A 85 9.53 6.35 3.31
C LEU A 85 9.24 7.13 4.60
N GLN A 86 7.98 7.18 5.04
CA GLN A 86 7.61 7.79 6.31
C GLN A 86 8.29 7.07 7.49
N HIS A 87 8.38 5.73 7.47
CA HIS A 87 9.10 4.98 8.50
C HIS A 87 10.59 5.34 8.53
N LEU A 88 11.26 5.37 7.37
CA LEU A 88 12.66 5.77 7.27
C LEU A 88 12.90 7.20 7.78
N LEU A 89 12.03 8.15 7.44
CA LEU A 89 12.12 9.51 7.94
C LEU A 89 11.97 9.58 9.47
N ARG A 90 11.08 8.76 10.04
CA ARG A 90 10.91 8.66 11.48
C ARG A 90 12.14 8.04 12.15
N ASP A 91 12.76 7.04 11.56
CA ASP A 91 13.98 6.41 12.07
C ASP A 91 15.15 7.41 12.11
N MET A 92 15.16 8.38 11.20
CA MET A 92 16.08 9.53 11.23
C MET A 92 15.68 10.63 12.23
N GLY A 93 14.63 10.44 13.01
CA GLY A 93 14.15 11.40 14.01
C GLY A 93 13.26 12.52 13.47
N VAL A 94 12.90 12.50 12.19
CA VAL A 94 12.01 13.49 11.60
C VAL A 94 10.58 13.32 12.13
N ASN A 95 9.95 14.41 12.56
CA ASN A 95 8.59 14.44 13.12
C ASN A 95 8.38 13.73 14.46
N PHE A 96 9.44 13.36 15.19
CA PHE A 96 9.29 12.80 16.54
C PHE A 96 9.12 13.87 17.61
N GLY A 97 9.55 15.09 17.34
CA GLY A 97 9.62 16.13 18.38
C GLY A 97 10.62 15.82 19.48
N PRO A 98 10.72 16.64 20.53
CA PRO A 98 11.61 16.40 21.66
C PRO A 98 11.22 15.11 22.41
N ALA A 99 12.21 14.42 22.97
CA ALA A 99 12.04 13.11 23.62
C ALA A 99 11.06 13.13 24.82
N ASN A 100 10.93 14.29 25.47
CA ASN A 100 10.05 14.52 26.62
C ASN A 100 8.61 14.94 26.22
N ARG A 101 8.31 15.03 24.93
CA ARG A 101 6.97 15.42 24.48
C ARG A 101 5.96 14.31 24.71
N ASP A 102 4.84 14.67 25.35
CA ASP A 102 3.68 13.78 25.43
C ASP A 102 3.10 13.55 24.02
N ARG A 103 3.19 12.32 23.56
CA ARG A 103 2.74 11.89 22.22
C ARG A 103 1.32 11.33 22.23
N THR A 104 0.68 11.24 23.37
CA THR A 104 -0.67 10.66 23.47
C THR A 104 -1.74 11.56 22.84
N HIS A 105 -1.47 12.86 22.80
CA HIS A 105 -2.36 13.91 22.29
C HIS A 105 -1.76 14.68 21.11
N ASP A 106 -0.78 14.10 20.38
CA ASP A 106 -0.15 14.78 19.25
C ASP A 106 -0.97 14.66 17.95
N PRO A 107 -1.72 15.71 17.56
CA PRO A 107 -2.52 15.69 16.33
C PRO A 107 -1.66 15.62 15.06
N VAL A 108 -0.41 16.10 15.09
CA VAL A 108 0.50 16.06 13.94
C VAL A 108 0.89 14.63 13.58
N TYR A 109 1.08 13.78 14.59
CA TYR A 109 1.40 12.38 14.38
C TYR A 109 0.26 11.62 13.64
N TRP A 110 -0.99 11.97 13.93
CA TRP A 110 -2.14 11.33 13.32
C TRP A 110 -2.48 11.91 11.95
N SER A 111 -2.35 13.22 11.78
CA SER A 111 -2.56 13.87 10.49
C SER A 111 -1.57 13.38 9.43
N ALA A 112 -0.30 13.18 9.81
CA ALA A 112 0.70 12.58 8.91
C ALA A 112 0.33 11.17 8.45
N GLY A 113 -0.30 10.36 9.32
CA GLY A 113 -0.77 9.03 8.95
C GLY A 113 -1.89 9.06 7.91
N TRP A 114 -2.89 9.90 8.12
CA TRP A 114 -3.97 10.08 7.15
C TRP A 114 -3.50 10.72 5.85
N ALA A 115 -2.52 11.64 5.92
CA ALA A 115 -1.92 12.23 4.74
C ALA A 115 -1.27 11.17 3.83
N ILE A 116 -0.55 10.19 4.39
CA ILE A 116 0.04 9.09 3.61
C ILE A 116 -1.04 8.26 2.90
N VAL A 117 -2.13 7.93 3.59
CA VAL A 117 -3.25 7.20 2.97
C VAL A 117 -3.83 8.03 1.82
N ALA A 118 -4.12 9.31 2.05
CA ALA A 118 -4.69 10.20 1.04
C ALA A 118 -3.75 10.37 -0.18
N ILE A 119 -2.45 10.63 0.06
CA ILE A 119 -1.45 10.78 -0.99
C ILE A 119 -1.37 9.52 -1.85
N SER A 120 -1.32 8.34 -1.22
CA SER A 120 -1.24 7.08 -1.98
C SER A 120 -2.46 6.84 -2.87
N VAL A 121 -3.66 7.20 -2.41
CA VAL A 121 -4.89 7.12 -3.21
C VAL A 121 -4.84 8.10 -4.37
N VAL A 122 -4.50 9.37 -4.11
CA VAL A 122 -4.40 10.41 -5.15
C VAL A 122 -3.38 10.02 -6.22
N LEU A 123 -2.20 9.55 -5.82
CA LEU A 123 -1.17 9.10 -6.76
C LEU A 123 -1.66 7.91 -7.60
N THR A 124 -2.37 6.96 -7.00
CA THR A 124 -2.93 5.81 -7.73
C THR A 124 -3.93 6.28 -8.79
N VAL A 125 -4.88 7.13 -8.40
CA VAL A 125 -5.86 7.68 -9.34
C VAL A 125 -5.18 8.46 -10.46
N LEU A 126 -4.18 9.29 -10.13
CA LEU A 126 -3.42 10.05 -11.11
C LEU A 126 -2.72 9.14 -12.13
N VAL A 127 -2.03 8.09 -11.68
CA VAL A 127 -1.37 7.12 -12.57
C VAL A 127 -2.39 6.48 -13.52
N TRP A 128 -3.53 6.04 -13.00
CA TRP A 128 -4.55 5.39 -13.82
C TRP A 128 -5.26 6.34 -14.78
N VAL A 129 -5.51 7.59 -14.38
CA VAL A 129 -6.05 8.62 -15.28
C VAL A 129 -5.08 8.88 -16.43
N LEU A 130 -3.79 9.06 -16.13
CA LEU A 130 -2.77 9.28 -17.16
C LEU A 130 -2.66 8.09 -18.12
N LEU A 131 -2.71 6.85 -17.62
CA LEU A 131 -2.71 5.65 -18.46
C LEU A 131 -3.94 5.59 -19.37
N LEU A 132 -5.13 5.88 -18.84
CA LEU A 132 -6.36 5.87 -19.63
C LEU A 132 -6.37 6.96 -20.71
N LEU A 133 -5.83 8.15 -20.41
CA LEU A 133 -5.70 9.22 -21.39
C LEU A 133 -4.73 8.84 -22.53
N GLN A 134 -3.61 8.17 -22.20
CA GLN A 134 -2.68 7.69 -23.22
C GLN A 134 -3.30 6.63 -24.13
N VAL A 135 -4.01 5.67 -23.56
CA VAL A 135 -4.69 4.62 -24.33
C VAL A 135 -5.81 5.19 -25.19
N GLY A 136 -6.61 6.12 -24.64
CA GLY A 136 -7.69 6.79 -25.38
C GLY A 136 -7.20 7.74 -26.47
N GLY A 137 -6.10 8.45 -26.25
CA GLY A 137 -5.52 9.38 -27.21
C GLY A 137 -4.71 8.71 -28.34
N GLY A 138 -4.26 7.47 -28.15
CA GLY A 138 -3.57 6.69 -29.20
C GLY A 138 -4.50 5.96 -30.16
N ALA A 139 -5.82 6.01 -29.93
CA ALA A 139 -6.83 5.39 -30.77
C ALA A 139 -7.50 6.39 -31.75
N ALA A 140 -7.07 7.65 -31.77
CA ALA A 140 -7.51 8.69 -32.71
C ALA A 140 -6.41 8.94 -33.75
#